data_b1b476d7f4dc17147eb1bae240d86235
#
_entry.id   b1b476d7f4dc17147eb1bae240d86235
#
_cell.length_a   1.000
_cell.length_b   1.000
_cell.length_c   1.000
_cell.angle_alpha   90.00
_cell.angle_beta   90.00
_cell.angle_gamma   90.00
#
_symmetry.space_group_name_H-M   'P 1'
#
loop_
_entity.id
_entity.type
_entity.pdbx_description
1 polymer ?
#
loop_
_entity_poly.entity_id
_entity_poly.type
_entity_poly.pdbx_seq_one_letter_code
_entity_poly.pdbx_strand_id
1 'polypeptide(L)'
;MDTFFCAGDFSAFFAAFPTADTADMFLLQGENEWAKQRLFSALLKGAVAYNLPHTRVLCAHNAAKTAAIYLPSQHRFAVDADYFSTLCAKYPCAKRYTAPAYVRVPSAAGEEHGVLLATAAQAEARADLLLRTAARAYRENAETLGAEANRARILRAVMEILRTAAPTGKKARGKVLFRRKLSGVTAWGIHTVYGPFQKAGMRTGVLRDKYGGVSPIFLQGLCTACTEIGLDVQVYTALLTDTPVHLVVPECGIAFFTENDLHPFPFRTYGVLGASRFLRREAARAVLPTLQKRQTAASDALECAVFSLYEAAEARNTLLRFGEAHTDCDALTQTKAVILSDFFDFRHFTETKK
;
A
#
# COMPACT_ATOMS: atom_id res chain seq x y z
N MET A 1 -13.22 6.40 3.65
CA MET A 1 -11.75 6.55 3.68
C MET A 1 -11.14 5.30 3.09
N ASP A 2 -10.35 5.42 2.04
CA ASP A 2 -9.54 4.33 1.54
C ASP A 2 -8.14 4.41 2.17
N THR A 3 -7.55 3.26 2.47
CA THR A 3 -6.21 3.19 3.05
C THR A 3 -5.42 2.09 2.34
N PHE A 4 -4.15 2.31 2.05
CA PHE A 4 -3.25 1.32 1.50
C PHE A 4 -1.78 1.66 1.78
N PHE A 5 -0.88 0.72 1.54
CA PHE A 5 0.57 0.90 1.68
C PHE A 5 1.20 1.32 0.35
N CYS A 6 2.23 2.15 0.42
CA CYS A 6 3.04 2.51 -0.73
C CYS A 6 4.52 2.51 -0.34
N ALA A 7 5.36 1.94 -1.19
CA ALA A 7 6.80 2.15 -1.10
C ALA A 7 7.14 3.60 -1.47
N GLY A 8 8.23 4.13 -0.92
CA GLY A 8 8.65 5.51 -1.14
C GLY A 8 9.21 5.80 -2.55
N ASP A 9 8.91 4.95 -3.53
CA ASP A 9 9.39 5.13 -4.90
C ASP A 9 8.33 5.71 -5.84
N PHE A 10 8.82 6.30 -6.92
CA PHE A 10 8.02 6.98 -7.92
C PHE A 10 7.06 6.06 -8.68
N SER A 11 7.52 4.87 -9.08
CA SER A 11 6.70 3.97 -9.89
C SER A 11 5.54 3.38 -9.10
N ALA A 12 5.76 3.03 -7.84
CA ALA A 12 4.70 2.56 -6.95
C ALA A 12 3.64 3.65 -6.69
N PHE A 13 4.06 4.92 -6.54
CA PHE A 13 3.14 6.03 -6.35
C PHE A 13 2.22 6.22 -7.57
N PHE A 14 2.78 6.25 -8.79
CA PHE A 14 1.97 6.44 -10.01
C PHE A 14 1.12 5.22 -10.35
N ALA A 15 1.59 4.01 -10.05
CA ALA A 15 0.75 2.82 -10.17
C ALA A 15 -0.47 2.87 -9.24
N ALA A 16 -0.30 3.45 -8.05
CA ALA A 16 -1.39 3.64 -7.09
C ALA A 16 -2.33 4.81 -7.45
N PHE A 17 -1.82 5.83 -8.16
CA PHE A 17 -2.54 7.04 -8.55
C PHE A 17 -2.24 7.40 -10.01
N PRO A 18 -2.86 6.74 -10.98
CA PRO A 18 -2.58 6.98 -12.40
C PRO A 18 -2.83 8.43 -12.88
N THR A 19 -3.61 9.20 -12.14
CA THR A 19 -3.93 10.61 -12.45
C THR A 19 -3.09 11.62 -11.66
N ALA A 20 -2.08 11.16 -10.92
CA ALA A 20 -1.27 12.06 -10.08
C ALA A 20 -0.49 13.12 -10.86
N ASP A 21 -0.20 12.89 -12.14
CA ASP A 21 0.54 13.83 -12.99
C ASP A 21 -0.14 15.22 -13.14
N THR A 22 -1.45 15.27 -13.02
CA THR A 22 -2.25 16.49 -13.18
C THR A 22 -2.73 17.07 -11.86
N ALA A 23 -2.33 16.50 -10.74
CA ALA A 23 -2.79 16.90 -9.42
C ALA A 23 -1.92 18.01 -8.81
N ASP A 24 -2.54 18.83 -7.97
CA ASP A 24 -1.82 19.79 -7.15
C ASP A 24 -1.05 19.07 -6.04
N MET A 25 0.27 19.24 -6.02
CA MET A 25 1.15 18.62 -5.04
C MET A 25 1.53 19.58 -3.93
N PHE A 26 1.35 19.14 -2.69
CA PHE A 26 1.73 19.82 -1.45
C PHE A 26 2.79 18.97 -0.74
N LEU A 27 4.03 19.44 -0.72
CA LEU A 27 5.16 18.68 -0.22
C LEU A 27 5.49 19.10 1.21
N LEU A 28 5.37 18.16 2.16
CA LEU A 28 5.79 18.33 3.54
C LEU A 28 7.22 17.81 3.69
N GLN A 29 8.15 18.66 4.11
CA GLN A 29 9.57 18.34 4.25
C GLN A 29 10.10 18.74 5.62
N GLY A 30 11.27 18.23 6.02
CA GLY A 30 11.99 18.60 7.23
C GLY A 30 12.28 17.41 8.14
N GLU A 31 13.33 17.55 8.94
CA GLU A 31 13.85 16.48 9.81
C GLU A 31 12.92 16.16 10.99
N ASN A 32 12.06 17.10 11.38
CA ASN A 32 11.15 16.93 12.49
C ASN A 32 9.94 16.05 12.11
N GLU A 33 10.11 14.74 12.23
CA GLU A 33 9.09 13.76 11.88
C GLU A 33 7.81 13.92 12.72
N TRP A 34 7.93 14.24 14.02
CA TRP A 34 6.78 14.48 14.88
C TRP A 34 5.92 15.64 14.35
N ALA A 35 6.53 16.76 14.00
CA ALA A 35 5.83 17.92 13.44
C ALA A 35 5.16 17.56 12.10
N LYS A 36 5.84 16.84 11.19
CA LYS A 36 5.24 16.36 9.93
C LYS A 36 3.99 15.50 10.17
N GLN A 37 4.06 14.53 11.08
CA GLN A 37 2.91 13.66 11.37
C GLN A 37 1.75 14.44 12.03
N ARG A 38 2.04 15.51 12.80
CA ARG A 38 1.01 16.43 13.32
C ARG A 38 0.32 17.23 12.20
N LEU A 39 1.07 17.64 11.17
CA LEU A 39 0.49 18.29 9.99
C LEU A 39 -0.41 17.31 9.19
N PHE A 40 0.05 16.08 8.92
CA PHE A 40 -0.79 15.05 8.28
C PHE A 40 -2.05 14.74 9.10
N SER A 41 -1.93 14.63 10.43
CA SER A 41 -3.09 14.41 11.30
C SER A 41 -4.11 15.55 11.20
N ALA A 42 -3.64 16.80 11.11
CA ALA A 42 -4.52 17.96 10.92
C ALA A 42 -5.25 17.91 9.57
N LEU A 43 -4.54 17.57 8.49
CA LEU A 43 -5.15 17.41 7.16
C LEU A 43 -6.20 16.29 7.12
N LEU A 44 -5.93 15.14 7.75
CA LEU A 44 -6.90 14.05 7.85
C LEU A 44 -8.15 14.46 8.65
N LYS A 45 -7.95 15.14 9.79
CA LYS A 45 -9.07 15.66 10.60
C LYS A 45 -9.89 16.70 9.82
N GLY A 46 -9.23 17.57 9.05
CA GLY A 46 -9.89 18.52 8.17
C GLY A 46 -10.73 17.81 7.10
N ALA A 47 -10.17 16.80 6.41
CA ALA A 47 -10.90 16.04 5.40
C ALA A 47 -12.16 15.36 5.98
N VAL A 48 -12.07 14.82 7.19
CA VAL A 48 -13.22 14.23 7.91
C VAL A 48 -14.24 15.33 8.28
N ALA A 49 -13.78 16.44 8.86
CA ALA A 49 -14.66 17.53 9.31
C ALA A 49 -15.44 18.16 8.15
N TYR A 50 -14.84 18.26 6.96
CA TYR A 50 -15.48 18.76 5.74
C TYR A 50 -16.19 17.67 4.92
N ASN A 51 -16.30 16.45 5.47
CA ASN A 51 -16.93 15.29 4.79
C ASN A 51 -16.36 15.03 3.38
N LEU A 52 -15.05 15.23 3.19
CA LEU A 52 -14.38 15.03 1.92
C LEU A 52 -13.93 13.57 1.77
N PRO A 53 -14.26 12.90 0.67
CA PRO A 53 -13.65 11.64 0.31
C PRO A 53 -12.12 11.79 0.29
N HIS A 54 -11.41 10.91 0.96
CA HIS A 54 -9.96 10.97 1.01
C HIS A 54 -9.34 9.58 1.03
N THR A 55 -8.12 9.49 0.53
CA THR A 55 -7.29 8.29 0.57
C THR A 55 -6.06 8.57 1.42
N ARG A 56 -5.81 7.71 2.42
CA ARG A 56 -4.62 7.73 3.25
C ARG A 56 -3.60 6.74 2.73
N VAL A 57 -2.39 7.19 2.47
CA VAL A 57 -1.25 6.35 2.09
C VAL A 57 -0.37 6.13 3.33
N LEU A 58 -0.11 4.88 3.64
CA LEU A 58 0.74 4.47 4.75
C LEU A 58 2.17 4.21 4.26
N CYS A 59 3.14 4.49 5.12
CA CYS A 59 4.51 4.04 4.91
C CYS A 59 4.56 2.50 4.87
N ALA A 60 5.31 1.93 3.93
CA ALA A 60 5.38 0.48 3.73
C ALA A 60 5.87 -0.27 4.99
N HIS A 61 6.70 0.36 5.81
CA HIS A 61 7.31 -0.25 6.99
C HIS A 61 6.74 0.26 8.32
N ASN A 62 5.83 1.24 8.28
CA ASN A 62 5.24 1.82 9.47
C ASN A 62 3.77 2.20 9.24
N ALA A 63 2.86 1.33 9.66
CA ALA A 63 1.41 1.53 9.52
C ALA A 63 0.87 2.74 10.32
N ALA A 64 1.59 3.24 11.30
CA ALA A 64 1.21 4.44 12.05
C ALA A 64 1.56 5.73 11.27
N LYS A 65 2.60 5.68 10.41
CA LYS A 65 3.07 6.83 9.65
C LYS A 65 2.21 7.05 8.40
N THR A 66 1.66 8.27 8.27
CA THR A 66 1.04 8.74 7.04
C THR A 66 2.15 9.27 6.11
N ALA A 67 2.25 8.69 4.92
CA ALA A 67 3.20 9.09 3.89
C ALA A 67 2.59 10.05 2.86
N ALA A 68 1.27 9.92 2.59
CA ALA A 68 0.55 10.89 1.77
C ALA A 68 -0.96 10.88 2.06
N ILE A 69 -1.63 11.95 1.64
CA ILE A 69 -3.10 12.08 1.64
C ILE A 69 -3.53 12.55 0.26
N TYR A 70 -4.55 11.92 -0.30
CA TYR A 70 -5.17 12.31 -1.55
C TYR A 70 -6.63 12.73 -1.36
N LEU A 71 -7.00 13.88 -1.91
CA LEU A 71 -8.38 14.38 -1.99
C LEU A 71 -8.88 14.26 -3.45
N PRO A 72 -9.62 13.22 -3.81
CA PRO A 72 -10.08 13.00 -5.19
C PRO A 72 -10.95 14.14 -5.72
N SER A 73 -11.84 14.70 -4.89
CA SER A 73 -12.76 15.77 -5.28
C SER A 73 -12.05 17.09 -5.60
N GLN A 74 -10.88 17.35 -5.06
CA GLN A 74 -10.09 18.56 -5.28
C GLN A 74 -8.84 18.28 -6.12
N HIS A 75 -8.58 17.01 -6.45
CA HIS A 75 -7.41 16.56 -7.18
C HIS A 75 -6.08 17.02 -6.56
N ARG A 76 -5.95 16.88 -5.22
CA ARG A 76 -4.82 17.35 -4.42
C ARG A 76 -4.14 16.26 -3.63
N PHE A 77 -2.82 16.33 -3.57
CA PHE A 77 -1.98 15.47 -2.74
C PHE A 77 -1.21 16.29 -1.70
N ALA A 78 -1.21 15.83 -0.45
CA ALA A 78 -0.19 16.18 0.54
C ALA A 78 0.75 14.98 0.69
N VAL A 79 2.06 15.17 0.52
CA VAL A 79 3.06 14.11 0.41
C VAL A 79 4.22 14.38 1.33
N ASP A 80 4.71 13.37 2.07
CA ASP A 80 5.99 13.43 2.79
C ASP A 80 7.13 13.45 1.76
N ALA A 81 7.75 14.61 1.60
CA ALA A 81 8.78 14.86 0.60
C ALA A 81 10.06 14.04 0.85
N ASP A 82 10.35 13.74 2.11
CA ASP A 82 11.54 12.98 2.49
C ASP A 82 11.34 11.49 2.21
N TYR A 83 10.11 10.98 2.41
CA TYR A 83 9.74 9.60 2.07
C TYR A 83 9.65 9.37 0.56
N PHE A 84 9.12 10.33 -0.19
CA PHE A 84 8.99 10.29 -1.65
C PHE A 84 9.99 11.23 -2.35
N SER A 85 11.26 11.19 -1.99
CA SER A 85 12.28 12.11 -2.49
C SER A 85 12.40 12.13 -4.02
N THR A 86 12.30 10.97 -4.67
CA THR A 86 12.32 10.84 -6.14
C THR A 86 11.08 11.44 -6.81
N LEU A 87 9.92 11.36 -6.15
CA LEU A 87 8.69 11.99 -6.61
C LEU A 87 8.83 13.51 -6.59
N CYS A 88 9.42 14.06 -5.51
CA CYS A 88 9.54 15.50 -5.33
C CYS A 88 10.43 16.17 -6.37
N ALA A 89 11.40 15.47 -6.93
CA ALA A 89 12.24 15.97 -8.03
C ALA A 89 11.44 16.22 -9.32
N LYS A 90 10.36 15.47 -9.54
CA LYS A 90 9.48 15.62 -10.72
C LYS A 90 8.57 16.86 -10.63
N TYR A 91 8.28 17.34 -9.42
CA TYR A 91 7.37 18.46 -9.19
C TYR A 91 8.10 19.70 -8.63
N PRO A 92 8.97 20.35 -9.40
CA PRO A 92 9.75 21.50 -8.93
C PRO A 92 8.85 22.69 -8.52
N CYS A 93 7.69 22.83 -9.15
CA CYS A 93 6.72 23.91 -8.88
C CYS A 93 5.70 23.57 -7.78
N ALA A 94 5.80 22.41 -7.12
CA ALA A 94 4.91 22.03 -6.04
C ALA A 94 5.06 22.99 -4.83
N LYS A 95 3.93 23.25 -4.15
CA LYS A 95 3.97 24.03 -2.90
C LYS A 95 4.71 23.22 -1.83
N ARG A 96 5.70 23.83 -1.19
CA ARG A 96 6.53 23.20 -0.16
C ARG A 96 6.24 23.80 1.20
N TYR A 97 6.03 22.94 2.19
CA TYR A 97 5.82 23.30 3.58
C TYR A 97 6.90 22.65 4.43
N THR A 98 7.71 23.44 5.08
CA THR A 98 8.75 22.94 5.97
C THR A 98 8.15 22.76 7.37
N ALA A 99 8.22 21.55 7.91
CA ALA A 99 7.89 21.31 9.30
C ALA A 99 8.81 22.14 10.20
N PRO A 100 8.32 22.75 11.28
CA PRO A 100 9.15 23.51 12.19
C PRO A 100 10.36 22.71 12.67
N ALA A 101 11.53 23.34 12.63
CA ALA A 101 12.76 22.75 13.12
C ALA A 101 12.72 22.58 14.66
N TYR A 102 13.64 21.80 15.16
CA TYR A 102 13.83 21.68 16.61
C TYR A 102 14.35 22.98 17.20
N VAL A 103 13.87 23.35 18.39
CA VAL A 103 14.29 24.55 19.13
C VAL A 103 14.85 24.17 20.49
N ARG A 104 15.83 24.97 20.95
CA ARG A 104 16.43 24.85 22.29
C ARG A 104 16.95 23.43 22.60
N VAL A 105 17.60 22.80 21.62
CA VAL A 105 18.18 21.45 21.78
C VAL A 105 19.52 21.59 22.53
N PRO A 106 19.70 21.01 23.73
CA PRO A 106 20.99 20.91 24.39
C PRO A 106 21.98 20.11 23.52
N SER A 107 23.29 20.44 23.57
CA SER A 107 24.31 19.77 22.74
C SER A 107 24.31 18.25 22.91
N ALA A 108 24.29 17.75 24.15
CA ALA A 108 24.24 16.31 24.43
C ALA A 108 22.99 15.64 23.87
N ALA A 109 21.83 16.31 23.93
CA ALA A 109 20.59 15.78 23.35
C ALA A 109 20.64 15.79 21.81
N GLY A 110 21.36 16.73 21.20
CA GLY A 110 21.60 16.75 19.75
C GLY A 110 22.48 15.59 19.28
N GLU A 111 23.50 15.22 20.04
CA GLU A 111 24.34 14.05 19.77
C GLU A 111 23.53 12.75 19.90
N GLU A 112 22.74 12.58 20.96
CA GLU A 112 21.83 11.44 21.13
C GLU A 112 20.82 11.32 19.98
N HIS A 113 20.25 12.45 19.54
CA HIS A 113 19.35 12.49 18.39
C HIS A 113 20.05 11.98 17.11
N GLY A 114 21.32 12.40 16.87
CA GLY A 114 22.11 11.91 15.74
C GLY A 114 22.35 10.40 15.78
N VAL A 115 22.68 9.87 16.95
CA VAL A 115 22.87 8.41 17.16
C VAL A 115 21.56 7.64 16.88
N LEU A 116 20.42 8.13 17.37
CA LEU A 116 19.12 7.49 17.15
C LEU A 116 18.71 7.50 15.67
N LEU A 117 18.97 8.60 14.96
CA LEU A 117 18.75 8.67 13.50
C LEU A 117 19.59 7.64 12.75
N ALA A 118 20.87 7.52 13.08
CA ALA A 118 21.77 6.55 12.47
C ALA A 118 21.32 5.11 12.77
N THR A 119 20.94 4.83 14.01
CA THR A 119 20.44 3.53 14.44
C THR A 119 19.18 3.13 13.65
N ALA A 120 18.20 4.03 13.56
CA ALA A 120 16.99 3.78 12.80
C ALA A 120 17.28 3.52 11.31
N ALA A 121 18.13 4.34 10.69
CA ALA A 121 18.51 4.21 9.29
C ALA A 121 19.25 2.88 9.00
N GLN A 122 20.17 2.47 9.87
CA GLN A 122 20.87 1.18 9.72
C GLN A 122 19.93 -0.01 9.88
N ALA A 123 19.02 0.03 10.84
CA ALA A 123 18.04 -1.01 11.06
C ALA A 123 17.05 -1.12 9.88
N GLU A 124 16.58 0.01 9.34
CA GLU A 124 15.74 0.05 8.14
C GLU A 124 16.48 -0.50 6.90
N ALA A 125 17.74 -0.12 6.68
CA ALA A 125 18.54 -0.63 5.57
C ALA A 125 18.77 -2.16 5.66
N ARG A 126 18.99 -2.68 6.87
CA ARG A 126 19.07 -4.13 7.13
C ARG A 126 17.75 -4.83 6.84
N ALA A 127 16.64 -4.26 7.29
CA ALA A 127 15.31 -4.79 6.99
C ALA A 127 15.04 -4.84 5.48
N ASP A 128 15.36 -3.78 4.75
CA ASP A 128 15.20 -3.73 3.29
C ASP A 128 15.99 -4.82 2.56
N LEU A 129 17.21 -5.13 3.00
CA LEU A 129 18.00 -6.22 2.43
C LEU A 129 17.34 -7.58 2.67
N LEU A 130 16.86 -7.83 3.88
CA LEU A 130 16.16 -9.06 4.25
C LEU A 130 14.83 -9.21 3.51
N LEU A 131 14.08 -8.13 3.36
CA LEU A 131 12.82 -8.11 2.59
C LEU A 131 13.06 -8.40 1.10
N ARG A 132 14.14 -7.86 0.51
CA ARG A 132 14.53 -8.20 -0.87
C ARG A 132 14.90 -9.68 -1.01
N THR A 133 15.58 -10.23 -0.03
CA THR A 133 15.92 -11.67 0.01
C THR A 133 14.67 -12.54 0.07
N ALA A 134 13.74 -12.22 0.97
CA ALA A 134 12.45 -12.88 1.05
C ALA A 134 11.64 -12.73 -0.26
N ALA A 135 11.58 -11.52 -0.82
CA ALA A 135 10.88 -11.24 -2.07
C ALA A 135 11.38 -12.08 -3.24
N ARG A 136 12.71 -12.27 -3.33
CA ARG A 136 13.31 -13.13 -4.35
C ARG A 136 12.86 -14.58 -4.20
N ALA A 137 12.91 -15.12 -3.00
CA ALA A 137 12.52 -16.50 -2.73
C ALA A 137 11.02 -16.75 -2.99
N TYR A 138 10.15 -15.81 -2.59
CA TYR A 138 8.72 -15.87 -2.92
C TYR A 138 8.46 -15.80 -4.42
N ARG A 139 9.16 -14.95 -5.16
CA ARG A 139 9.06 -14.86 -6.62
C ARG A 139 9.50 -16.16 -7.29
N GLU A 140 10.64 -16.71 -6.91
CA GLU A 140 11.15 -17.98 -7.44
C GLU A 140 10.18 -19.14 -7.15
N ASN A 141 9.52 -19.17 -6.00
CA ASN A 141 8.47 -20.13 -5.68
C ASN A 141 7.25 -19.97 -6.59
N ALA A 142 6.77 -18.74 -6.75
CA ALA A 142 5.63 -18.43 -7.61
C ALA A 142 5.91 -18.80 -9.08
N GLU A 143 7.08 -18.49 -9.60
CA GLU A 143 7.52 -18.85 -10.96
C GLU A 143 7.62 -20.37 -11.14
N THR A 144 8.29 -21.07 -10.21
CA THR A 144 8.44 -22.53 -10.24
C THR A 144 7.10 -23.24 -10.24
N LEU A 145 6.18 -22.87 -9.34
CA LEU A 145 4.86 -23.50 -9.28
C LEU A 145 3.95 -23.03 -10.40
N GLY A 146 4.05 -21.76 -10.82
CA GLY A 146 3.26 -21.17 -11.92
C GLY A 146 3.55 -21.82 -13.26
N ALA A 147 4.78 -22.35 -13.47
CA ALA A 147 5.12 -23.13 -14.66
C ALA A 147 4.29 -24.44 -14.74
N GLU A 148 3.85 -24.94 -13.60
CA GLU A 148 3.03 -26.17 -13.52
C GLU A 148 1.50 -25.86 -13.56
N ALA A 149 1.12 -24.63 -13.77
CA ALA A 149 -0.29 -24.23 -13.85
C ALA A 149 -0.95 -24.68 -15.16
N ASN A 150 -2.14 -25.27 -15.07
CA ASN A 150 -2.97 -25.59 -16.20
C ASN A 150 -3.79 -24.35 -16.62
N ARG A 151 -3.23 -23.57 -17.54
CA ARG A 151 -3.82 -22.30 -18.01
C ARG A 151 -5.22 -22.49 -18.60
N ALA A 152 -5.49 -23.59 -19.29
CA ALA A 152 -6.80 -23.88 -19.86
C ALA A 152 -7.87 -24.10 -18.78
N ARG A 153 -7.51 -24.75 -17.67
CA ARG A 153 -8.43 -24.89 -16.51
C ARG A 153 -8.67 -23.56 -15.82
N ILE A 154 -7.62 -22.74 -15.69
CA ILE A 154 -7.75 -21.39 -15.12
C ILE A 154 -8.69 -20.55 -15.98
N LEU A 155 -8.47 -20.50 -17.30
CA LEU A 155 -9.31 -19.72 -18.20
C LEU A 155 -10.77 -20.15 -18.16
N ARG A 156 -11.06 -21.47 -18.15
CA ARG A 156 -12.43 -21.96 -17.99
C ARG A 156 -13.09 -21.51 -16.69
N ALA A 157 -12.36 -21.52 -15.57
CA ALA A 157 -12.89 -21.05 -14.29
C ALA A 157 -13.15 -19.53 -14.30
N VAL A 158 -12.26 -18.75 -14.92
CA VAL A 158 -12.45 -17.31 -15.11
C VAL A 158 -13.71 -17.02 -15.93
N MET A 159 -13.88 -17.71 -17.07
CA MET A 159 -15.06 -17.52 -17.92
C MET A 159 -16.37 -17.93 -17.23
N GLU A 160 -16.36 -18.96 -16.40
CA GLU A 160 -17.53 -19.35 -15.60
C GLU A 160 -17.91 -18.31 -14.55
N ILE A 161 -16.92 -17.71 -13.88
CA ILE A 161 -17.14 -16.60 -12.94
C ILE A 161 -17.78 -15.41 -13.67
N LEU A 162 -17.25 -15.04 -14.83
CA LEU A 162 -17.80 -13.92 -15.59
C LEU A 162 -19.21 -14.19 -16.08
N ARG A 163 -19.49 -15.40 -16.56
CA ARG A 163 -20.83 -15.79 -17.01
C ARG A 163 -21.89 -15.64 -15.91
N THR A 164 -21.50 -15.86 -14.65
CA THR A 164 -22.41 -15.76 -13.50
C THR A 164 -22.48 -14.37 -12.87
N ALA A 165 -21.46 -13.54 -13.07
CA ALA A 165 -21.32 -12.27 -12.35
C ALA A 165 -21.38 -11.03 -13.25
N ALA A 166 -21.10 -11.16 -14.55
CA ALA A 166 -21.05 -10.01 -15.43
C ALA A 166 -22.46 -9.51 -15.81
N PRO A 167 -22.69 -8.20 -15.83
CA PRO A 167 -23.92 -7.62 -16.35
C PRO A 167 -24.05 -7.87 -17.86
N THR A 168 -25.28 -8.03 -18.32
CA THR A 168 -25.57 -8.18 -19.74
C THR A 168 -25.49 -6.82 -20.45
N GLY A 169 -24.78 -6.74 -21.58
CA GLY A 169 -24.71 -5.55 -22.42
C GLY A 169 -23.32 -5.29 -22.99
N LYS A 170 -23.24 -4.71 -24.17
CA LYS A 170 -21.98 -4.28 -24.77
C LYS A 170 -21.57 -2.95 -24.14
N LYS A 171 -20.41 -2.90 -23.49
CA LYS A 171 -19.78 -1.69 -22.97
C LYS A 171 -18.50 -1.40 -23.74
N ALA A 172 -18.06 -0.13 -23.72
CA ALA A 172 -16.70 0.22 -24.11
C ALA A 172 -15.71 -0.58 -23.25
N ARG A 173 -14.47 -0.76 -23.73
CA ARG A 173 -13.43 -1.48 -22.99
C ARG A 173 -13.23 -0.85 -21.59
N GLY A 174 -13.26 -1.67 -20.56
CA GLY A 174 -12.97 -1.27 -19.20
C GLY A 174 -11.47 -1.02 -18.97
N LYS A 175 -11.13 -0.52 -17.80
CA LYS A 175 -9.74 -0.17 -17.45
C LYS A 175 -9.34 -0.69 -16.08
N VAL A 176 -8.04 -0.80 -15.85
CA VAL A 176 -7.47 -0.94 -14.51
C VAL A 176 -7.48 0.45 -13.86
N LEU A 177 -8.26 0.61 -12.80
CA LEU A 177 -8.40 1.89 -12.11
C LEU A 177 -7.11 2.28 -11.37
N PHE A 178 -6.46 1.30 -10.76
CA PHE A 178 -5.18 1.47 -10.06
C PHE A 178 -4.55 0.12 -9.70
N ARG A 179 -3.26 0.19 -9.29
CA ARG A 179 -2.51 -0.91 -8.66
C ARG A 179 -2.00 -0.45 -7.30
N ARG A 180 -2.41 -1.12 -6.21
CA ARG A 180 -2.09 -0.72 -4.83
C ARG A 180 -1.67 -1.92 -3.98
N LYS A 181 -0.91 -1.67 -2.90
CA LYS A 181 -0.57 -2.69 -1.89
C LYS A 181 -1.50 -2.54 -0.69
N LEU A 182 -2.13 -3.62 -0.27
CA LEU A 182 -2.99 -3.65 0.93
C LEU A 182 -2.22 -4.09 2.17
N SER A 183 -1.04 -4.65 2.00
CA SER A 183 -0.22 -5.15 3.09
C SER A 183 1.13 -4.45 3.12
N GLY A 184 1.66 -4.25 4.33
CA GLY A 184 3.01 -3.77 4.62
C GLY A 184 3.68 -4.67 5.65
N VAL A 185 5.02 -4.77 5.62
CA VAL A 185 5.81 -5.39 6.69
C VAL A 185 6.18 -4.31 7.68
N THR A 186 5.76 -4.47 8.92
CA THR A 186 5.95 -3.49 9.99
C THR A 186 6.74 -4.09 11.15
N ALA A 187 7.08 -3.28 12.13
CA ALA A 187 7.70 -3.72 13.39
C ALA A 187 6.91 -4.80 14.16
N TRP A 188 5.63 -4.94 13.87
CA TRP A 188 4.73 -5.94 14.50
C TRP A 188 4.31 -7.05 13.54
N GLY A 189 5.05 -7.25 12.46
CA GLY A 189 4.75 -8.24 11.44
C GLY A 189 3.98 -7.67 10.26
N ILE A 190 3.28 -8.55 9.54
CA ILE A 190 2.50 -8.18 8.36
C ILE A 190 1.20 -7.50 8.79
N HIS A 191 1.00 -6.28 8.32
CA HIS A 191 -0.25 -5.55 8.49
C HIS A 191 -1.01 -5.48 7.17
N THR A 192 -2.30 -5.88 7.18
CA THR A 192 -3.15 -5.89 5.97
C THR A 192 -4.40 -5.03 6.17
N VAL A 193 -4.71 -4.20 5.18
CA VAL A 193 -5.92 -3.36 5.13
C VAL A 193 -7.00 -4.08 4.32
N TYR A 194 -8.07 -4.51 4.97
CA TYR A 194 -9.13 -5.32 4.35
C TYR A 194 -10.34 -4.51 3.85
N GLY A 195 -10.38 -3.20 4.05
CA GLY A 195 -11.51 -2.34 3.72
C GLY A 195 -12.18 -2.58 2.37
N PRO A 196 -11.44 -2.78 1.26
CA PRO A 196 -12.02 -3.05 -0.05
C PRO A 196 -12.90 -4.32 -0.12
N PHE A 197 -12.60 -5.33 0.71
CA PHE A 197 -13.28 -6.64 0.71
C PHE A 197 -14.43 -6.71 1.73
N GLN A 198 -14.54 -5.72 2.61
CA GLN A 198 -15.56 -5.63 3.65
C GLN A 198 -16.72 -4.68 3.29
N LYS A 199 -16.70 -4.08 2.10
CA LYS A 199 -17.79 -3.19 1.65
C LYS A 199 -19.11 -3.95 1.58
N ALA A 200 -20.19 -3.29 1.99
CA ALA A 200 -21.53 -3.85 1.93
C ALA A 200 -21.86 -4.31 0.48
N GLY A 201 -22.40 -5.51 0.34
CA GLY A 201 -22.74 -6.10 -0.96
C GLY A 201 -21.55 -6.74 -1.70
N MET A 202 -20.32 -6.66 -1.18
CA MET A 202 -19.15 -7.30 -1.79
C MET A 202 -19.14 -8.81 -1.53
N ARG A 203 -19.11 -9.61 -2.58
CA ARG A 203 -18.96 -11.07 -2.55
C ARG A 203 -17.49 -11.43 -2.75
N THR A 204 -16.80 -11.75 -1.67
CA THR A 204 -15.37 -12.06 -1.73
C THR A 204 -15.15 -13.57 -1.86
N GLY A 205 -14.60 -13.99 -3.01
CA GLY A 205 -14.04 -15.32 -3.22
C GLY A 205 -12.59 -15.36 -2.74
N VAL A 206 -12.18 -16.48 -2.13
CA VAL A 206 -10.81 -16.69 -1.65
C VAL A 206 -10.10 -17.72 -2.51
N LEU A 207 -8.92 -17.36 -3.02
CA LEU A 207 -8.03 -18.27 -3.74
C LEU A 207 -6.89 -18.68 -2.79
N ARG A 208 -6.94 -19.92 -2.29
CA ARG A 208 -5.89 -20.49 -1.43
C ARG A 208 -4.69 -20.92 -2.26
N ASP A 209 -3.63 -20.15 -2.21
CA ASP A 209 -2.40 -20.36 -2.99
C ASP A 209 -1.16 -20.15 -2.13
N LYS A 210 -0.76 -21.20 -1.43
CA LYS A 210 0.35 -21.17 -0.45
C LYS A 210 1.64 -20.57 -1.01
N TYR A 211 1.98 -20.88 -2.26
CA TYR A 211 3.24 -20.47 -2.89
C TYR A 211 3.09 -19.33 -3.91
N GLY A 212 1.87 -18.83 -4.12
CA GLY A 212 1.62 -17.72 -5.04
C GLY A 212 1.80 -18.02 -6.53
N GLY A 213 1.80 -19.29 -6.93
CA GLY A 213 2.09 -19.68 -8.32
C GLY A 213 0.88 -19.62 -9.26
N VAL A 214 -0.31 -19.81 -8.73
CA VAL A 214 -1.55 -19.86 -9.52
C VAL A 214 -2.31 -18.55 -9.50
N SER A 215 -2.37 -17.90 -8.35
CA SER A 215 -3.16 -16.68 -8.14
C SER A 215 -2.81 -15.54 -9.09
N PRO A 216 -1.54 -15.23 -9.41
CA PRO A 216 -1.23 -14.17 -10.36
C PRO A 216 -1.76 -14.48 -11.76
N ILE A 217 -1.68 -15.73 -12.20
CA ILE A 217 -2.16 -16.18 -13.52
C ILE A 217 -3.68 -16.09 -13.59
N PHE A 218 -4.35 -16.55 -12.54
CA PHE A 218 -5.81 -16.51 -12.42
C PHE A 218 -6.32 -15.06 -12.40
N LEU A 219 -5.75 -14.21 -11.56
CA LEU A 219 -6.17 -12.81 -11.39
C LEU A 219 -5.85 -11.98 -12.61
N GLN A 220 -4.71 -12.22 -13.29
CA GLN A 220 -4.40 -11.57 -14.54
C GLN A 220 -5.38 -11.96 -15.65
N GLY A 221 -5.73 -13.25 -15.75
CA GLY A 221 -6.76 -13.72 -16.68
C GLY A 221 -8.12 -13.09 -16.40
N LEU A 222 -8.52 -13.02 -15.13
CA LEU A 222 -9.77 -12.37 -14.72
C LEU A 222 -9.77 -10.86 -15.00
N CYS A 223 -8.65 -10.17 -14.71
CA CYS A 223 -8.48 -8.76 -15.00
C CYS A 223 -8.65 -8.47 -16.51
N THR A 224 -7.94 -9.23 -17.35
CA THR A 224 -8.03 -9.10 -18.82
C THR A 224 -9.46 -9.33 -19.30
N ALA A 225 -10.09 -10.42 -18.90
CA ALA A 225 -11.43 -10.76 -19.33
C ALA A 225 -12.48 -9.74 -18.83
N CYS A 226 -12.38 -9.22 -17.59
CA CYS A 226 -13.23 -8.13 -17.10
C CYS A 226 -13.10 -6.87 -17.96
N THR A 227 -11.86 -6.44 -18.25
CA THR A 227 -11.64 -5.22 -19.04
C THR A 227 -12.09 -5.37 -20.49
N GLU A 228 -11.98 -6.54 -21.09
CA GLU A 228 -12.48 -6.83 -22.45
C GLU A 228 -13.99 -6.71 -22.56
N ILE A 229 -14.74 -7.10 -21.52
CA ILE A 229 -16.21 -6.96 -21.48
C ILE A 229 -16.70 -5.60 -20.93
N GLY A 230 -15.78 -4.65 -20.71
CA GLY A 230 -16.10 -3.28 -20.32
C GLY A 230 -16.25 -3.03 -18.83
N LEU A 231 -15.71 -3.90 -17.97
CA LEU A 231 -15.71 -3.74 -16.52
C LEU A 231 -14.40 -3.12 -16.03
N ASP A 232 -14.53 -2.10 -15.20
CA ASP A 232 -13.38 -1.52 -14.51
C ASP A 232 -12.94 -2.41 -13.35
N VAL A 233 -11.61 -2.52 -13.16
CA VAL A 233 -11.03 -3.37 -12.13
C VAL A 233 -10.06 -2.60 -11.24
N GLN A 234 -10.03 -2.96 -9.95
CA GLN A 234 -9.04 -2.51 -8.98
C GLN A 234 -8.09 -3.69 -8.72
N VAL A 235 -6.81 -3.49 -8.96
CA VAL A 235 -5.80 -4.53 -8.78
C VAL A 235 -4.99 -4.22 -7.52
N TYR A 236 -4.78 -5.26 -6.70
CA TYR A 236 -3.91 -5.17 -5.53
C TYR A 236 -2.75 -6.13 -5.70
N THR A 237 -1.54 -5.59 -5.48
CA THR A 237 -0.29 -6.32 -5.70
C THR A 237 0.24 -6.92 -4.40
N ALA A 238 1.08 -7.92 -4.55
CA ALA A 238 1.68 -8.65 -3.43
C ALA A 238 2.53 -7.73 -2.55
N LEU A 239 2.64 -8.12 -1.27
CA LEU A 239 3.41 -7.41 -0.25
C LEU A 239 4.85 -7.13 -0.69
N LEU A 240 5.55 -8.15 -1.15
CA LEU A 240 6.98 -8.10 -1.48
C LEU A 240 7.28 -8.03 -2.98
N THR A 241 6.26 -8.16 -3.84
CA THR A 241 6.41 -8.13 -5.30
C THR A 241 5.29 -7.29 -5.91
N ASP A 242 5.35 -7.01 -7.23
CA ASP A 242 4.31 -6.26 -7.92
C ASP A 242 3.31 -7.17 -8.65
N THR A 243 3.32 -8.47 -8.32
CA THR A 243 2.40 -9.44 -8.91
C THR A 243 0.98 -9.24 -8.37
N PRO A 244 -0.08 -9.34 -9.20
CA PRO A 244 -1.46 -9.28 -8.73
C PRO A 244 -1.77 -10.41 -7.75
N VAL A 245 -2.29 -10.07 -6.57
CA VAL A 245 -2.72 -11.05 -5.56
C VAL A 245 -4.16 -10.87 -5.11
N HIS A 246 -4.74 -9.70 -5.35
CA HIS A 246 -6.17 -9.49 -5.08
C HIS A 246 -6.76 -8.63 -6.20
N LEU A 247 -8.06 -8.78 -6.43
CA LEU A 247 -8.79 -8.05 -7.47
C LEU A 247 -10.19 -7.73 -6.98
N VAL A 248 -10.67 -6.52 -7.29
CA VAL A 248 -12.05 -6.09 -7.05
C VAL A 248 -12.65 -5.60 -8.34
N VAL A 249 -13.88 -6.04 -8.64
CA VAL A 249 -14.71 -5.56 -9.75
C VAL A 249 -15.92 -4.84 -9.14
N PRO A 250 -15.83 -3.51 -8.93
CA PRO A 250 -16.82 -2.77 -8.15
C PRO A 250 -18.24 -2.85 -8.72
N GLU A 251 -18.39 -2.77 -10.03
CA GLU A 251 -19.70 -2.80 -10.71
C GLU A 251 -20.45 -4.12 -10.50
N CYS A 252 -19.71 -5.22 -10.33
CA CYS A 252 -20.29 -6.55 -10.11
C CYS A 252 -20.47 -6.90 -8.62
N GLY A 253 -19.93 -6.08 -7.73
CA GLY A 253 -19.87 -6.37 -6.29
C GLY A 253 -19.10 -7.68 -6.00
N ILE A 254 -18.07 -7.99 -6.78
CA ILE A 254 -17.22 -9.18 -6.59
C ILE A 254 -15.78 -8.80 -6.30
N ALA A 255 -15.15 -9.61 -5.47
CA ALA A 255 -13.73 -9.49 -5.17
C ALA A 255 -13.08 -10.87 -5.08
N PHE A 256 -11.79 -10.95 -5.38
CA PHE A 256 -10.96 -12.13 -5.21
C PHE A 256 -9.76 -11.80 -4.35
N PHE A 257 -9.59 -12.57 -3.28
CA PHE A 257 -8.49 -12.43 -2.34
C PHE A 257 -7.63 -13.69 -2.38
N THR A 258 -6.32 -13.54 -2.60
CA THR A 258 -5.37 -14.64 -2.44
C THR A 258 -5.01 -14.80 -0.98
N GLU A 259 -5.26 -16.00 -0.44
CA GLU A 259 -4.93 -16.39 0.92
C GLU A 259 -3.65 -17.23 0.94
N ASN A 260 -2.67 -16.78 1.72
CA ASN A 260 -1.43 -17.49 2.03
C ASN A 260 -0.80 -16.89 3.31
N ASP A 261 0.42 -17.34 3.66
CA ASP A 261 1.12 -16.88 4.88
C ASP A 261 1.38 -15.35 4.90
N LEU A 262 1.53 -14.72 3.73
CA LEU A 262 1.71 -13.26 3.60
C LEU A 262 0.39 -12.49 3.60
N HIS A 263 -0.71 -13.14 3.27
CA HIS A 263 -2.02 -12.54 3.07
C HIS A 263 -3.09 -13.40 3.74
N PRO A 264 -3.18 -13.42 5.08
CA PRO A 264 -4.24 -14.13 5.79
C PRO A 264 -5.58 -13.46 5.53
N PHE A 265 -6.67 -14.24 5.40
CA PHE A 265 -8.03 -13.71 5.24
C PHE A 265 -8.92 -14.17 6.39
N PRO A 266 -9.13 -13.33 7.42
CA PRO A 266 -9.80 -13.73 8.66
C PRO A 266 -11.32 -13.62 8.59
N PHE A 267 -11.92 -13.34 7.42
CA PHE A 267 -13.36 -13.08 7.30
C PHE A 267 -14.10 -14.22 6.64
N ARG A 268 -15.44 -14.20 6.78
CA ARG A 268 -16.33 -15.12 6.07
C ARG A 268 -16.22 -14.88 4.55
N THR A 269 -16.12 -15.97 3.79
CA THR A 269 -15.96 -15.94 2.33
C THR A 269 -17.25 -16.34 1.62
N TYR A 270 -17.45 -15.83 0.41
CA TYR A 270 -18.50 -16.28 -0.50
C TYR A 270 -18.19 -17.68 -1.09
N GLY A 271 -16.92 -17.97 -1.31
CA GLY A 271 -16.45 -19.26 -1.80
C GLY A 271 -14.92 -19.36 -1.72
N VAL A 272 -14.43 -20.61 -1.71
CA VAL A 272 -13.00 -20.91 -1.66
C VAL A 272 -12.58 -21.73 -2.86
N LEU A 273 -11.55 -21.28 -3.56
CA LEU A 273 -10.88 -21.98 -4.66
C LEU A 273 -9.47 -22.39 -4.22
N GLY A 274 -9.19 -23.70 -4.18
CA GLY A 274 -7.84 -24.19 -3.94
C GLY A 274 -7.00 -24.12 -5.21
N ALA A 275 -5.84 -23.49 -5.15
CA ALA A 275 -4.90 -23.37 -6.28
C ALA A 275 -4.46 -24.74 -6.83
N SER A 276 -4.38 -25.77 -5.97
CA SER A 276 -3.99 -27.14 -6.36
C SER A 276 -4.85 -27.75 -7.45
N ARG A 277 -6.13 -27.35 -7.58
CA ARG A 277 -7.02 -27.83 -8.64
C ARG A 277 -6.64 -27.34 -10.06
N PHE A 278 -5.79 -26.32 -10.13
CA PHE A 278 -5.30 -25.74 -11.37
C PHE A 278 -3.87 -26.18 -11.74
N LEU A 279 -3.28 -27.09 -10.98
CA LEU A 279 -1.92 -27.57 -11.20
C LEU A 279 -1.89 -28.91 -11.95
N ARG A 280 -0.82 -29.15 -12.67
CA ARG A 280 -0.43 -30.47 -13.16
C ARG A 280 0.12 -31.28 -11.99
N ARG A 281 -0.65 -32.24 -11.53
CA ARG A 281 -0.50 -32.86 -10.19
C ARG A 281 0.87 -33.49 -9.94
N GLU A 282 1.39 -34.27 -10.90
CA GLU A 282 2.67 -34.97 -10.77
C GLU A 282 3.85 -33.98 -10.79
N ALA A 283 3.85 -33.07 -11.78
CA ALA A 283 4.89 -32.06 -11.91
C ALA A 283 4.93 -31.12 -10.69
N ALA A 284 3.76 -30.69 -10.20
CA ALA A 284 3.67 -29.89 -9.00
C ALA A 284 4.22 -30.63 -7.76
N ARG A 285 3.98 -31.94 -7.63
CA ARG A 285 4.56 -32.74 -6.52
C ARG A 285 6.07 -32.82 -6.58
N ALA A 286 6.67 -32.91 -7.75
CA ALA A 286 8.11 -32.99 -7.91
C ALA A 286 8.85 -31.75 -7.42
N VAL A 287 8.24 -30.58 -7.50
CA VAL A 287 8.86 -29.30 -7.09
C VAL A 287 8.60 -28.94 -5.61
N LEU A 288 7.64 -29.58 -4.93
CA LEU A 288 7.25 -29.26 -3.55
C LEU A 288 8.41 -29.19 -2.54
N PRO A 289 9.38 -30.13 -2.52
CA PRO A 289 10.47 -30.06 -1.55
C PRO A 289 11.31 -28.77 -1.71
N THR A 290 11.55 -28.36 -2.96
CA THR A 290 12.28 -27.12 -3.26
C THR A 290 11.49 -25.89 -2.83
N LEU A 291 10.16 -25.87 -3.11
CA LEU A 291 9.30 -24.79 -2.69
C LEU A 291 9.25 -24.65 -1.17
N GLN A 292 9.16 -25.75 -0.44
CA GLN A 292 9.15 -25.76 1.02
C GLN A 292 10.45 -25.18 1.60
N LYS A 293 11.61 -25.65 1.11
CA LYS A 293 12.92 -25.15 1.57
C LYS A 293 13.06 -23.64 1.34
N ARG A 294 12.66 -23.14 0.15
CA ARG A 294 12.69 -21.71 -0.16
C ARG A 294 11.71 -20.92 0.70
N GLN A 295 10.51 -21.48 0.94
CA GLN A 295 9.50 -20.86 1.79
C GLN A 295 9.99 -20.66 3.22
N THR A 296 10.66 -21.68 3.80
CA THR A 296 11.27 -21.57 5.14
C THR A 296 12.32 -20.46 5.16
N ALA A 297 13.26 -20.46 4.22
CA ALA A 297 14.28 -19.42 4.15
C ALA A 297 13.71 -18.01 3.94
N ALA A 298 12.61 -17.89 3.18
CA ALA A 298 11.91 -16.63 3.01
C ALA A 298 11.21 -16.15 4.29
N SER A 299 10.60 -17.09 5.03
CA SER A 299 9.97 -16.79 6.32
C SER A 299 11.00 -16.35 7.37
N ASP A 300 12.14 -17.05 7.45
CA ASP A 300 13.25 -16.68 8.35
C ASP A 300 13.77 -15.26 8.03
N ALA A 301 13.97 -14.96 6.75
CA ALA A 301 14.40 -13.62 6.33
C ALA A 301 13.35 -12.55 6.67
N LEU A 302 12.06 -12.87 6.54
CA LEU A 302 10.97 -11.97 6.88
C LEU A 302 10.90 -11.71 8.40
N GLU A 303 11.07 -12.73 9.23
CA GLU A 303 11.11 -12.58 10.69
C GLU A 303 12.30 -11.72 11.13
N CYS A 304 13.48 -11.93 10.54
CA CYS A 304 14.65 -11.09 10.78
C CYS A 304 14.42 -9.63 10.32
N ALA A 305 13.69 -9.42 9.22
CA ALA A 305 13.32 -8.09 8.78
C ALA A 305 12.37 -7.40 9.75
N VAL A 306 11.35 -8.11 10.26
CA VAL A 306 10.44 -7.60 11.29
C VAL A 306 11.20 -7.20 12.55
N PHE A 307 12.16 -8.01 13.01
CA PHE A 307 13.01 -7.65 14.14
C PHE A 307 13.82 -6.38 13.89
N SER A 308 14.43 -6.24 12.71
CA SER A 308 15.15 -5.02 12.34
C SER A 308 14.22 -3.79 12.26
N LEU A 309 12.98 -3.95 11.76
CA LEU A 309 11.98 -2.89 11.78
C LEU A 309 11.53 -2.53 13.20
N TYR A 310 11.52 -3.49 14.12
CA TYR A 310 11.23 -3.22 15.53
C TYR A 310 12.33 -2.35 16.16
N GLU A 311 13.60 -2.66 15.93
CA GLU A 311 14.72 -1.82 16.39
C GLU A 311 14.62 -0.38 15.82
N ALA A 312 14.31 -0.27 14.53
CA ALA A 312 14.08 1.04 13.90
C ALA A 312 12.90 1.79 14.52
N ALA A 313 11.79 1.08 14.82
CA ALA A 313 10.61 1.68 15.43
C ALA A 313 10.88 2.20 16.86
N GLU A 314 11.65 1.48 17.67
CA GLU A 314 12.05 1.95 19.01
C GLU A 314 12.89 3.22 18.93
N ALA A 315 13.89 3.27 18.05
CA ALA A 315 14.69 4.48 17.84
C ALA A 315 13.81 5.65 17.35
N ARG A 316 12.91 5.40 16.40
CA ARG A 316 11.99 6.43 15.88
C ARG A 316 10.96 6.89 16.91
N ASN A 317 10.47 6.03 17.79
CA ASN A 317 9.57 6.42 18.87
C ASN A 317 10.26 7.37 19.86
N THR A 318 11.55 7.15 20.13
CA THR A 318 12.36 8.05 20.95
C THR A 318 12.56 9.41 20.23
N LEU A 319 12.83 9.39 18.92
CA LEU A 319 12.90 10.59 18.10
C LEU A 319 11.57 11.37 18.05
N LEU A 320 10.43 10.70 18.04
CA LEU A 320 9.13 11.36 18.09
C LEU A 320 8.92 12.07 19.45
N ARG A 321 9.31 11.45 20.57
CA ARG A 321 9.25 12.09 21.90
C ARG A 321 10.21 13.29 21.98
N PHE A 322 11.39 13.15 21.40
CA PHE A 322 12.34 14.26 21.26
C PHE A 322 11.70 15.41 20.46
N GLY A 323 11.09 15.10 19.31
CA GLY A 323 10.38 16.09 18.50
C GLY A 323 9.25 16.78 19.26
N GLU A 324 8.48 16.04 20.05
CA GLU A 324 7.41 16.61 20.90
C GLU A 324 7.97 17.59 21.93
N ALA A 325 9.11 17.27 22.56
CA ALA A 325 9.72 18.11 23.59
C ALA A 325 10.41 19.38 23.03
N HIS A 326 10.90 19.32 21.81
CA HIS A 326 11.74 20.35 21.21
C HIS A 326 11.13 21.02 19.97
N THR A 327 9.84 20.90 19.72
CA THR A 327 9.18 21.62 18.61
C THR A 327 8.59 22.94 19.11
N ASP A 328 8.78 24.00 18.33
CA ASP A 328 8.05 25.26 18.51
C ASP A 328 6.58 25.06 18.18
N CYS A 329 5.73 25.02 19.20
CA CYS A 329 4.29 24.80 19.07
C CYS A 329 3.57 25.97 18.36
N ASP A 330 4.08 27.21 18.51
CA ASP A 330 3.50 28.37 17.84
C ASP A 330 3.81 28.32 16.35
N ALA A 331 5.07 28.05 15.98
CA ALA A 331 5.45 27.83 14.59
C ALA A 331 4.70 26.66 13.94
N LEU A 332 4.51 25.56 14.68
CA LEU A 332 3.71 24.42 14.19
C LEU A 332 2.25 24.82 13.98
N THR A 333 1.67 25.62 14.88
CA THR A 333 0.28 26.08 14.77
C THR A 333 0.12 27.02 13.58
N GLN A 334 1.06 27.91 13.33
CA GLN A 334 1.09 28.77 12.14
C GLN A 334 1.21 27.97 10.85
N THR A 335 2.18 27.04 10.77
CA THR A 335 2.38 26.17 9.62
C THR A 335 1.12 25.35 9.34
N LYS A 336 0.48 24.82 10.39
CA LYS A 336 -0.79 24.07 10.29
C LYS A 336 -1.93 24.93 9.73
N ALA A 337 -2.07 26.16 10.17
CA ALA A 337 -3.09 27.08 9.67
C ALA A 337 -2.91 27.37 8.17
N VAL A 338 -1.68 27.64 7.75
CA VAL A 338 -1.33 27.91 6.35
C VAL A 338 -1.61 26.68 5.47
N ILE A 339 -1.12 25.51 5.85
CA ILE A 339 -1.32 24.30 5.03
C ILE A 339 -2.80 23.89 4.94
N LEU A 340 -3.57 24.04 6.03
CA LEU A 340 -5.00 23.76 6.00
C LEU A 340 -5.74 24.70 5.06
N SER A 341 -5.44 26.00 5.12
CA SER A 341 -6.02 27.01 4.23
C SER A 341 -5.69 26.72 2.76
N ASP A 342 -4.47 26.32 2.47
CA ASP A 342 -4.02 26.06 1.10
C ASP A 342 -4.52 24.73 0.55
N PHE A 343 -4.54 23.69 1.40
CA PHE A 343 -4.90 22.32 0.99
C PHE A 343 -6.40 22.14 0.80
N PHE A 344 -7.24 22.83 1.60
CA PHE A 344 -8.68 22.83 1.46
C PHE A 344 -9.11 24.12 0.74
N ASP A 345 -9.43 24.02 -0.54
CA ASP A 345 -9.95 25.17 -1.28
C ASP A 345 -11.41 25.42 -0.92
N PHE A 346 -11.62 26.36 0.00
CA PHE A 346 -12.97 26.72 0.46
C PHE A 346 -13.81 27.47 -0.58
N ARG A 347 -13.23 27.97 -1.67
CA ARG A 347 -13.96 28.70 -2.72
C ARG A 347 -14.97 27.80 -3.45
N HIS A 348 -14.66 26.52 -3.62
CA HIS A 348 -15.58 25.55 -4.22
C HIS A 348 -16.75 25.14 -3.31
N PHE A 349 -16.71 25.41 -2.00
CA PHE A 349 -17.81 25.08 -1.09
C PHE A 349 -18.97 26.09 -1.12
N THR A 350 -18.73 27.29 -1.64
CA THR A 350 -19.79 28.35 -1.76
C THR A 350 -20.63 28.19 -3.02
N GLU A 351 -20.14 27.49 -4.05
CA GLU A 351 -20.88 27.34 -5.32
C GLU A 351 -21.85 26.15 -5.35
N THR A 352 -21.70 25.16 -4.47
CA THR A 352 -22.56 23.96 -4.42
C THR A 352 -23.84 24.15 -3.58
N LYS A 353 -24.07 25.32 -3.04
CA LYS A 353 -25.29 25.68 -2.25
C LYS A 353 -26.23 26.68 -2.95
N LYS A 354 -26.09 26.83 -4.26
CA LYS A 354 -27.07 27.57 -5.07
C LYS A 354 -27.88 26.64 -5.96
#